data_ecdc5b35b781a7564b7971e9b608f63b
#
_entry.id   ecdc5b35b781a7564b7971e9b608f63b
#
_cell.length_a   1.000
_cell.length_b   1.000
_cell.length_c   1.000
_cell.angle_alpha   90.00
_cell.angle_beta   90.00
_cell.angle_gamma   90.00
#
_symmetry.space_group_name_H-M   'P 1'
#
loop_
_entity.id
_entity.type
_entity.pdbx_description
1 polymer ?
#
loop_
_entity_poly.entity_id
_entity_poly.type
_entity_poly.pdbx_seq_one_letter_code
_entity_poly.pdbx_strand_id
1 'polypeptide(L)'
;RLDIKKIIYDEVEKYRKPGTLVSSNTSGIPIHLMAEGRSEDFQKHFCGTHFFNPPRYLRLLEIIPTAKTDPSIVDFHMHYGDVFLGKTTVLCKDTPAFIANRVGVFSMMSVLHIMEKMELSIDEIESITGPIMGRPKSATFRTADVVGIDTLVKVANGVAASCPNDEAKNIFTLPAWLEKMVEQNWLGDKTGQGFFKKIK
;
A
#
# COMPACT_ATOMS: atom_id res chain seq x y z
N ARG A 1 -9.12 9.39 3.25
CA ARG A 1 -9.23 10.64 4.01
C ARG A 1 -9.49 10.29 5.46
N LEU A 2 -8.65 10.80 6.35
CA LEU A 2 -8.71 10.52 7.79
C LEU A 2 -9.98 11.07 8.44
N ASP A 3 -10.38 12.28 8.05
CA ASP A 3 -11.59 12.96 8.52
C ASP A 3 -12.86 12.12 8.33
N ILE A 4 -13.05 11.56 7.14
CA ILE A 4 -14.18 10.68 6.84
C ILE A 4 -14.14 9.41 7.69
N LYS A 5 -12.96 8.81 7.87
CA LYS A 5 -12.81 7.61 8.70
C LYS A 5 -13.14 7.88 10.17
N LYS A 6 -12.72 9.04 10.70
CA LYS A 6 -13.07 9.44 12.07
C LYS A 6 -14.58 9.54 12.26
N ILE A 7 -15.31 10.17 11.33
CA ILE A 7 -16.79 10.25 11.38
C ILE A 7 -17.44 8.85 11.37
N ILE A 8 -16.95 7.95 10.51
CA ILE A 8 -17.47 6.57 10.45
C ILE A 8 -17.22 5.84 11.78
N TYR A 9 -16.03 5.98 12.36
CA TYR A 9 -15.73 5.33 13.63
C TYR A 9 -16.46 5.96 14.82
N ASP A 10 -16.87 7.22 14.76
CA ASP A 10 -17.78 7.82 15.75
C ASP A 10 -19.13 7.09 15.75
N GLU A 11 -19.65 6.79 14.56
CA GLU A 11 -20.90 6.01 14.44
C GLU A 11 -20.69 4.55 14.86
N VAL A 12 -19.59 3.91 14.47
CA VAL A 12 -19.27 2.54 14.90
C VAL A 12 -19.23 2.45 16.44
N GLU A 13 -18.59 3.43 17.09
CA GLU A 13 -18.44 3.44 18.55
C GLU A 13 -19.77 3.58 19.30
N LYS A 14 -20.74 4.31 18.72
CA LYS A 14 -22.10 4.40 19.28
C LYS A 14 -22.85 3.07 19.32
N TYR A 15 -22.67 2.24 18.31
CA TYR A 15 -23.55 1.08 18.10
C TYR A 15 -22.84 -0.26 18.34
N ARG A 16 -21.51 -0.31 18.36
CA ARG A 16 -20.79 -1.55 18.64
C ARG A 16 -20.98 -1.98 20.10
N LYS A 17 -20.99 -3.28 20.34
CA LYS A 17 -20.92 -3.84 21.69
C LYS A 17 -19.48 -3.72 22.21
N PRO A 18 -19.27 -3.55 23.54
CA PRO A 18 -17.94 -3.68 24.14
C PRO A 18 -17.27 -4.99 23.72
N GLY A 19 -15.97 -4.95 23.47
CA GLY A 19 -15.20 -6.09 23.00
C GLY A 19 -15.35 -6.44 21.51
N THR A 20 -16.16 -5.69 20.74
CA THR A 20 -16.26 -5.91 19.28
C THR A 20 -14.97 -5.53 18.59
N LEU A 21 -14.41 -6.46 17.81
CA LEU A 21 -13.24 -6.21 16.97
C LEU A 21 -13.58 -5.23 15.85
N VAL A 22 -12.75 -4.24 15.68
CA VAL A 22 -12.85 -3.26 14.58
C VAL A 22 -11.52 -3.18 13.86
N SER A 23 -11.54 -3.22 12.55
CA SER A 23 -10.32 -3.07 11.76
C SER A 23 -10.45 -2.08 10.63
N SER A 24 -9.32 -1.64 10.10
CA SER A 24 -9.25 -0.76 8.94
C SER A 24 -8.40 -1.35 7.84
N ASN A 25 -8.93 -1.38 6.62
CA ASN A 25 -8.19 -1.74 5.40
C ASN A 25 -7.58 -0.48 4.73
N THR A 26 -7.03 0.44 5.52
CA THR A 26 -6.33 1.60 4.97
C THR A 26 -4.97 1.21 4.40
N SER A 27 -4.57 1.83 3.29
CA SER A 27 -3.30 1.49 2.62
C SER A 27 -2.12 2.42 2.98
N GLY A 28 -2.35 3.49 3.77
CA GLY A 28 -1.28 4.44 4.06
C GLY A 28 -1.57 5.45 5.16
N ILE A 29 -2.81 5.49 5.68
CA ILE A 29 -3.12 6.32 6.86
C ILE A 29 -2.65 5.55 8.10
N PRO A 30 -1.80 6.13 8.97
CA PRO A 30 -1.39 5.49 10.21
C PRO A 30 -2.59 5.06 11.05
N ILE A 31 -2.54 3.86 11.59
CA ILE A 31 -3.68 3.23 12.29
C ILE A 31 -3.99 3.97 13.60
N HIS A 32 -2.95 4.39 14.34
CA HIS A 32 -3.12 5.12 15.60
C HIS A 32 -3.93 6.41 15.44
N LEU A 33 -3.81 7.14 14.31
CA LEU A 33 -4.56 8.37 14.07
C LEU A 33 -6.07 8.16 13.99
N MET A 34 -6.50 6.95 13.65
CA MET A 34 -7.92 6.57 13.60
C MET A 34 -8.45 6.13 14.97
N ALA A 35 -7.56 5.63 15.84
CA ALA A 35 -7.89 5.19 17.19
C ALA A 35 -7.77 6.30 18.24
N GLU A 36 -7.05 7.38 17.92
CA GLU A 36 -6.79 8.50 18.81
C GLU A 36 -8.10 9.17 19.27
N GLY A 37 -8.20 9.44 20.59
CA GLY A 37 -9.36 10.08 21.21
C GLY A 37 -10.57 9.17 21.41
N ARG A 38 -10.49 7.89 21.03
CA ARG A 38 -11.58 6.91 21.21
C ARG A 38 -11.53 6.24 22.58
N SER A 39 -12.62 5.56 22.95
CA SER A 39 -12.69 4.82 24.21
C SER A 39 -11.53 3.82 24.33
N GLU A 40 -11.14 3.51 25.56
CA GLU A 40 -10.10 2.52 25.84
C GLU A 40 -10.45 1.15 25.26
N ASP A 41 -11.73 0.75 25.36
CA ASP A 41 -12.22 -0.50 24.79
C ASP A 41 -12.09 -0.51 23.26
N PHE A 42 -12.41 0.60 22.56
CA PHE A 42 -12.21 0.68 21.12
C PHE A 42 -10.73 0.51 20.78
N GLN A 43 -9.84 1.25 21.45
CA GLN A 43 -8.40 1.23 21.16
C GLN A 43 -7.78 -0.15 21.37
N LYS A 44 -8.22 -0.90 22.40
CA LYS A 44 -7.78 -2.29 22.64
C LYS A 44 -8.22 -3.26 21.54
N HIS A 45 -9.39 -3.03 20.94
CA HIS A 45 -9.99 -3.92 19.96
C HIS A 45 -9.85 -3.44 18.51
N PHE A 46 -8.93 -2.49 18.25
CA PHE A 46 -8.74 -1.89 16.94
C PHE A 46 -7.34 -2.16 16.38
N CYS A 47 -7.29 -2.58 15.10
CA CYS A 47 -6.03 -2.70 14.36
C CYS A 47 -6.22 -2.46 12.85
N GLY A 48 -5.12 -2.35 12.11
CA GLY A 48 -5.14 -2.41 10.66
C GLY A 48 -5.15 -3.86 10.16
N THR A 49 -5.94 -4.12 9.11
CA THR A 49 -5.94 -5.40 8.36
C THR A 49 -5.83 -5.05 6.88
N HIS A 50 -4.61 -4.95 6.37
CA HIS A 50 -4.37 -4.45 5.02
C HIS A 50 -4.28 -5.59 4.02
N PHE A 51 -5.31 -5.72 3.19
CA PHE A 51 -5.38 -6.66 2.07
C PHE A 51 -4.83 -6.01 0.80
N PHE A 52 -4.39 -6.85 -0.14
CA PHE A 52 -3.92 -6.42 -1.45
C PHE A 52 -4.90 -6.80 -2.55
N ASN A 53 -5.09 -5.90 -3.50
CA ASN A 53 -6.05 -6.07 -4.59
C ASN A 53 -5.44 -6.89 -5.76
N PRO A 54 -6.11 -7.93 -6.23
CA PRO A 54 -7.41 -8.45 -5.81
C PRO A 54 -7.30 -9.37 -4.57
N PRO A 55 -8.05 -9.08 -3.49
CA PRO A 55 -7.87 -9.76 -2.19
C PRO A 55 -8.16 -11.26 -2.23
N ARG A 56 -8.96 -11.71 -3.19
CA ARG A 56 -9.24 -13.13 -3.38
C ARG A 56 -8.00 -13.93 -3.75
N TYR A 57 -7.08 -13.35 -4.53
CA TYR A 57 -5.94 -14.05 -5.12
C TYR A 57 -4.62 -13.74 -4.41
N LEU A 58 -4.44 -12.50 -3.96
CA LEU A 58 -3.21 -12.13 -3.26
C LEU A 58 -3.23 -12.64 -1.82
N ARG A 59 -2.18 -13.38 -1.46
CA ARG A 59 -2.11 -14.09 -0.19
C ARG A 59 -1.68 -13.20 0.96
N LEU A 60 -0.92 -12.14 0.71
CA LEU A 60 -0.41 -11.26 1.75
C LEU A 60 -1.54 -10.54 2.49
N LEU A 61 -1.48 -10.56 3.82
CA LEU A 61 -2.33 -9.79 4.71
C LEU A 61 -1.44 -9.17 5.80
N GLU A 62 -1.34 -7.85 5.79
CA GLU A 62 -0.62 -7.12 6.82
C GLU A 62 -1.53 -6.85 8.02
N ILE A 63 -1.06 -7.18 9.22
CA ILE A 63 -1.72 -6.89 10.50
C ILE A 63 -0.95 -5.77 11.18
N ILE A 64 -1.59 -4.64 11.40
CA ILE A 64 -0.96 -3.42 11.89
C ILE A 64 -1.60 -2.99 13.21
N PRO A 65 -1.07 -3.43 14.35
CA PRO A 65 -1.54 -2.97 15.66
C PRO A 65 -1.07 -1.55 15.96
N THR A 66 -1.81 -0.88 16.84
CA THR A 66 -1.34 0.33 17.52
C THR A 66 -0.63 -0.05 18.83
N ALA A 67 -0.01 0.92 19.50
CA ALA A 67 0.57 0.69 20.83
C ALA A 67 -0.46 0.30 21.90
N LYS A 68 -1.76 0.48 21.64
CA LYS A 68 -2.86 0.17 22.56
C LYS A 68 -3.68 -1.06 22.17
N THR A 69 -3.44 -1.62 21.00
CA THR A 69 -4.09 -2.85 20.56
C THR A 69 -3.72 -4.00 21.49
N ASP A 70 -4.71 -4.70 22.00
CA ASP A 70 -4.49 -5.86 22.87
C ASP A 70 -3.77 -6.98 22.08
N PRO A 71 -2.71 -7.60 22.62
CA PRO A 71 -1.99 -8.68 21.95
C PRO A 71 -2.88 -9.84 21.50
N SER A 72 -3.92 -10.17 22.27
CA SER A 72 -4.86 -11.24 21.90
C SER A 72 -5.64 -10.93 20.62
N ILE A 73 -5.86 -9.65 20.32
CA ILE A 73 -6.51 -9.20 19.07
C ILE A 73 -5.56 -9.38 17.88
N VAL A 74 -4.28 -9.13 18.10
CA VAL A 74 -3.24 -9.39 17.08
C VAL A 74 -3.19 -10.89 16.77
N ASP A 75 -3.09 -11.72 17.80
CA ASP A 75 -3.04 -13.18 17.67
C ASP A 75 -4.29 -13.71 16.96
N PHE A 76 -5.48 -13.19 17.31
CA PHE A 76 -6.72 -13.53 16.63
C PHE A 76 -6.64 -13.21 15.13
N HIS A 77 -6.24 -12.00 14.74
CA HIS A 77 -6.19 -11.62 13.33
C HIS A 77 -5.13 -12.39 12.53
N MET A 78 -3.97 -12.66 13.14
CA MET A 78 -2.93 -13.51 12.55
C MET A 78 -3.47 -14.93 12.30
N HIS A 79 -4.02 -15.56 13.33
CA HIS A 79 -4.59 -16.91 13.22
C HIS A 79 -5.76 -16.98 12.24
N TYR A 80 -6.71 -16.04 12.35
CA TYR A 80 -7.88 -16.00 11.47
C TYR A 80 -7.48 -15.78 10.00
N GLY A 81 -6.53 -14.90 9.75
CA GLY A 81 -6.00 -14.66 8.42
C GLY A 81 -5.37 -15.91 7.81
N ASP A 82 -4.50 -16.59 8.55
CA ASP A 82 -3.79 -17.77 8.05
C ASP A 82 -4.72 -18.97 7.87
N VAL A 83 -5.50 -19.31 8.89
CA VAL A 83 -6.26 -20.56 8.93
C VAL A 83 -7.59 -20.46 8.17
N PHE A 84 -8.35 -19.38 8.37
CA PHE A 84 -9.70 -19.28 7.81
C PHE A 84 -9.75 -18.52 6.48
N LEU A 85 -8.87 -17.54 6.27
CA LEU A 85 -8.82 -16.78 5.02
C LEU A 85 -7.77 -17.29 4.03
N GLY A 86 -6.92 -18.24 4.43
CA GLY A 86 -5.85 -18.79 3.57
C GLY A 86 -4.82 -17.73 3.16
N LYS A 87 -4.61 -16.72 4.01
CA LYS A 87 -3.62 -15.66 3.82
C LYS A 87 -2.27 -16.08 4.38
N THR A 88 -1.26 -15.32 4.04
CA THR A 88 0.03 -15.28 4.73
C THR A 88 0.06 -13.98 5.49
N THR A 89 -0.15 -14.05 6.81
CA THR A 89 -0.21 -12.86 7.64
C THR A 89 1.18 -12.38 8.03
N VAL A 90 1.36 -11.07 8.08
CA VAL A 90 2.61 -10.42 8.48
C VAL A 90 2.31 -9.33 9.48
N LEU A 91 2.97 -9.38 10.63
CA LEU A 91 2.88 -8.34 11.65
C LEU A 91 3.68 -7.11 11.21
N CYS A 92 3.03 -5.97 11.08
CA CYS A 92 3.62 -4.72 10.63
C CYS A 92 3.64 -3.66 11.72
N LYS A 93 4.65 -2.81 11.71
CA LYS A 93 4.63 -1.57 12.50
C LYS A 93 3.64 -0.58 11.89
N ASP A 94 3.02 0.24 12.73
CA ASP A 94 2.16 1.36 12.31
C ASP A 94 3.02 2.54 11.79
N THR A 95 3.63 2.33 10.64
CA THR A 95 4.50 3.28 9.93
C THR A 95 3.92 3.60 8.55
N PRO A 96 4.27 4.74 7.94
CA PRO A 96 3.74 5.13 6.63
C PRO A 96 3.94 4.06 5.56
N ALA A 97 2.87 3.73 4.83
CA ALA A 97 2.81 2.71 3.77
C ALA A 97 3.11 1.27 4.21
N PHE A 98 3.24 1.01 5.52
CA PHE A 98 3.51 -0.30 6.14
C PHE A 98 4.74 -1.00 5.54
N ILE A 99 4.68 -2.28 5.20
CA ILE A 99 5.81 -3.03 4.61
C ILE A 99 5.69 -3.07 3.08
N ALA A 100 4.63 -3.68 2.55
CA ALA A 100 4.59 -4.05 1.14
C ALA A 100 4.46 -2.86 0.20
N ASN A 101 3.65 -1.85 0.55
CA ASN A 101 3.56 -0.63 -0.25
C ASN A 101 4.88 0.14 -0.23
N ARG A 102 5.55 0.23 0.92
CA ARG A 102 6.84 0.91 1.03
C ARG A 102 7.92 0.21 0.23
N VAL A 103 8.06 -1.11 0.37
CA VAL A 103 9.02 -1.93 -0.38
C VAL A 103 8.69 -1.92 -1.89
N GLY A 104 7.41 -2.06 -2.24
CA GLY A 104 6.96 -2.08 -3.62
C GLY A 104 7.23 -0.76 -4.34
N VAL A 105 6.91 0.37 -3.72
CA VAL A 105 7.16 1.70 -4.31
C VAL A 105 8.66 2.00 -4.35
N PHE A 106 9.41 1.67 -3.29
CA PHE A 106 10.87 1.77 -3.32
C PHE A 106 11.46 1.01 -4.51
N SER A 107 11.05 -0.24 -4.70
CA SER A 107 11.54 -1.07 -5.79
C SER A 107 11.19 -0.49 -7.17
N MET A 108 9.96 -0.01 -7.37
CA MET A 108 9.56 0.63 -8.62
C MET A 108 10.34 1.91 -8.89
N MET A 109 10.43 2.80 -7.90
CA MET A 109 11.17 4.06 -8.05
C MET A 109 12.65 3.81 -8.31
N SER A 110 13.27 2.82 -7.67
CA SER A 110 14.65 2.42 -7.94
C SER A 110 14.85 1.99 -9.40
N VAL A 111 13.91 1.22 -9.95
CA VAL A 111 13.95 0.81 -11.36
C VAL A 111 13.85 2.02 -12.29
N LEU A 112 12.99 3.00 -12.01
CA LEU A 112 12.85 4.21 -12.82
C LEU A 112 14.18 5.01 -12.85
N HIS A 113 14.80 5.22 -11.68
CA HIS A 113 16.08 5.93 -11.62
C HIS A 113 17.24 5.18 -12.29
N ILE A 114 17.27 3.84 -12.16
CA ILE A 114 18.26 3.00 -12.83
C ILE A 114 18.06 3.07 -14.36
N MET A 115 16.82 3.00 -14.82
CA MET A 115 16.47 3.12 -16.24
C MET A 115 17.02 4.43 -16.83
N GLU A 116 16.78 5.56 -16.16
CA GLU A 116 17.33 6.87 -16.61
C GLU A 116 18.85 6.88 -16.60
N LYS A 117 19.47 6.41 -15.51
CA LYS A 117 20.94 6.41 -15.37
C LYS A 117 21.65 5.55 -16.39
N MET A 118 21.04 4.43 -16.78
CA MET A 118 21.61 3.46 -17.72
C MET A 118 21.09 3.62 -19.14
N GLU A 119 20.21 4.60 -19.40
CA GLU A 119 19.58 4.87 -20.71
C GLU A 119 18.87 3.63 -21.29
N LEU A 120 18.26 2.80 -20.39
CA LEU A 120 17.54 1.60 -20.81
C LEU A 120 16.13 1.94 -21.28
N SER A 121 15.66 1.21 -22.27
CA SER A 121 14.27 1.26 -22.73
C SER A 121 13.32 0.55 -21.78
N ILE A 122 12.01 0.86 -21.90
CA ILE A 122 10.95 0.16 -21.16
C ILE A 122 10.97 -1.35 -21.44
N ASP A 123 11.16 -1.74 -22.71
CA ASP A 123 11.17 -3.15 -23.11
C ASP A 123 12.34 -3.93 -22.50
N GLU A 124 13.51 -3.32 -22.40
CA GLU A 124 14.68 -3.91 -21.73
C GLU A 124 14.41 -4.12 -20.24
N ILE A 125 13.87 -3.11 -19.55
CA ILE A 125 13.48 -3.23 -18.14
C ILE A 125 12.44 -4.33 -17.94
N GLU A 126 11.40 -4.39 -18.76
CA GLU A 126 10.35 -5.42 -18.66
C GLU A 126 10.92 -6.83 -18.87
N SER A 127 11.87 -7.01 -19.78
CA SER A 127 12.53 -8.28 -20.03
C SER A 127 13.32 -8.78 -18.81
N ILE A 128 13.95 -7.88 -18.06
CA ILE A 128 14.81 -8.19 -16.93
C ILE A 128 14.00 -8.33 -15.64
N THR A 129 13.02 -7.44 -15.39
CA THR A 129 12.34 -7.32 -14.09
C THR A 129 11.11 -8.19 -13.94
N GLY A 130 10.86 -9.09 -14.88
CA GLY A 130 9.75 -10.01 -14.89
C GLY A 130 10.10 -11.41 -14.34
N PRO A 131 9.71 -12.48 -15.06
CA PRO A 131 9.88 -13.87 -14.60
C PRO A 131 11.33 -14.26 -14.30
N ILE A 132 12.31 -13.66 -14.96
CA ILE A 132 13.75 -13.92 -14.72
C ILE A 132 14.11 -13.60 -13.25
N MET A 133 13.49 -12.57 -12.66
CA MET A 133 13.66 -12.20 -11.24
C MET A 133 12.63 -12.86 -10.31
N GLY A 134 11.88 -13.85 -10.78
CA GLY A 134 10.82 -14.49 -10.00
C GLY A 134 9.57 -13.62 -9.81
N ARG A 135 9.41 -12.55 -10.59
CA ARG A 135 8.24 -11.67 -10.57
C ARG A 135 7.18 -12.13 -11.58
N PRO A 136 5.92 -11.66 -11.44
CA PRO A 136 4.88 -11.89 -12.44
C PRO A 136 5.28 -11.42 -13.84
N LYS A 137 4.63 -11.96 -14.88
CA LYS A 137 4.85 -11.54 -16.27
C LYS A 137 4.59 -10.06 -16.53
N SER A 138 3.83 -9.39 -15.65
CA SER A 138 3.59 -7.95 -15.71
C SER A 138 4.81 -7.10 -15.32
N ALA A 139 5.92 -7.71 -14.90
CA ALA A 139 7.18 -7.06 -14.60
C ALA A 139 7.03 -5.72 -13.81
N THR A 140 7.66 -4.63 -14.24
CA THR A 140 7.62 -3.35 -13.53
C THR A 140 6.58 -2.39 -14.12
N PHE A 141 6.69 -2.04 -15.38
CA PHE A 141 5.86 -0.98 -15.99
C PHE A 141 4.44 -1.45 -16.28
N ARG A 142 4.27 -2.68 -16.71
CA ARG A 142 2.93 -3.25 -16.87
C ARG A 142 2.22 -3.38 -15.52
N THR A 143 2.95 -3.68 -14.45
CA THR A 143 2.39 -3.68 -13.08
C THR A 143 1.97 -2.27 -12.67
N ALA A 144 2.78 -1.24 -12.97
CA ALA A 144 2.44 0.15 -12.69
C ALA A 144 1.16 0.59 -13.44
N ASP A 145 0.98 0.15 -14.70
CA ASP A 145 -0.24 0.42 -15.48
C ASP A 145 -1.48 -0.24 -14.88
N VAL A 146 -1.35 -1.46 -14.35
CA VAL A 146 -2.46 -2.19 -13.69
C VAL A 146 -2.84 -1.53 -12.36
N VAL A 147 -1.84 -1.14 -11.57
CA VAL A 147 -2.05 -0.48 -10.26
C VAL A 147 -2.58 0.95 -10.44
N GLY A 148 -2.12 1.62 -11.45
CA GLY A 148 -2.36 3.04 -11.76
C GLY A 148 -1.18 3.92 -11.37
N ILE A 149 -0.67 4.66 -12.35
CA ILE A 149 0.49 5.54 -12.21
C ILE A 149 0.24 6.64 -11.17
N ASP A 150 -0.96 7.21 -11.12
CA ASP A 150 -1.35 8.17 -10.07
C ASP A 150 -1.31 7.56 -8.66
N THR A 151 -1.61 6.27 -8.53
CA THR A 151 -1.50 5.55 -7.26
C THR A 151 -0.04 5.41 -6.86
N LEU A 152 0.84 5.02 -7.79
CA LEU A 152 2.29 4.95 -7.59
C LEU A 152 2.83 6.31 -7.12
N VAL A 153 2.52 7.37 -7.87
CA VAL A 153 2.94 8.75 -7.57
C VAL A 153 2.45 9.20 -6.20
N LYS A 154 1.17 8.94 -5.89
CA LYS A 154 0.59 9.30 -4.58
C LYS A 154 1.29 8.58 -3.42
N VAL A 155 1.61 7.30 -3.57
CA VAL A 155 2.30 6.54 -2.51
C VAL A 155 3.74 7.00 -2.39
N ALA A 156 4.47 7.22 -3.50
CA ALA A 156 5.84 7.74 -3.49
C ALA A 156 5.93 9.10 -2.76
N ASN A 157 5.08 10.06 -3.13
CA ASN A 157 5.00 11.36 -2.47
C ASN A 157 4.61 11.24 -0.99
N GLY A 158 3.69 10.33 -0.67
CA GLY A 158 3.28 10.06 0.71
C GLY A 158 4.42 9.53 1.57
N VAL A 159 5.22 8.60 1.05
CA VAL A 159 6.41 8.06 1.75
C VAL A 159 7.48 9.16 1.89
N ALA A 160 7.79 9.89 0.82
CA ALA A 160 8.74 10.99 0.86
C ALA A 160 8.41 12.03 1.93
N ALA A 161 7.13 12.44 2.01
CA ALA A 161 6.65 13.42 3.00
C ALA A 161 6.63 12.88 4.44
N SER A 162 6.28 11.60 4.62
CA SER A 162 6.06 11.02 5.94
C SER A 162 7.30 10.35 6.54
N CYS A 163 8.36 10.14 5.75
CA CYS A 163 9.61 9.50 6.14
C CYS A 163 10.83 10.41 5.89
N PRO A 164 10.93 11.60 6.51
CA PRO A 164 12.00 12.57 6.23
C PRO A 164 13.40 12.07 6.58
N ASN A 165 13.49 11.09 7.48
CA ASN A 165 14.75 10.50 7.93
C ASN A 165 15.07 9.16 7.24
N ASP A 166 14.37 8.81 6.15
CA ASP A 166 14.68 7.63 5.37
C ASP A 166 16.04 7.82 4.67
N GLU A 167 16.94 6.84 4.83
CA GLU A 167 18.29 6.88 4.23
C GLU A 167 18.24 6.92 2.69
N ALA A 168 17.18 6.40 2.10
CA ALA A 168 16.96 6.34 0.67
C ALA A 168 15.86 7.29 0.19
N LYS A 169 15.51 8.33 0.95
CA LYS A 169 14.40 9.25 0.64
C LYS A 169 14.45 9.84 -0.78
N ASN A 170 15.66 10.05 -1.31
CA ASN A 170 15.85 10.61 -2.65
C ASN A 170 15.30 9.68 -3.77
N ILE A 171 15.19 8.39 -3.51
CA ILE A 171 14.60 7.44 -4.47
C ILE A 171 13.12 7.74 -4.73
N PHE A 172 12.41 8.30 -3.75
CA PHE A 172 10.99 8.66 -3.90
C PHE A 172 10.76 9.97 -4.66
N THR A 173 11.84 10.67 -5.10
CA THR A 173 11.72 11.84 -5.97
C THR A 173 11.23 11.40 -7.34
N LEU A 174 10.14 12.00 -7.80
CA LEU A 174 9.55 11.63 -9.09
C LEU A 174 10.40 12.12 -10.26
N PRO A 175 10.65 11.29 -11.29
CA PRO A 175 11.14 11.77 -12.56
C PRO A 175 10.15 12.74 -13.22
N ALA A 176 10.63 13.82 -13.83
CA ALA A 176 9.77 14.84 -14.44
C ALA A 176 8.84 14.29 -15.55
N TRP A 177 9.28 13.25 -16.26
CA TRP A 177 8.44 12.61 -17.28
C TRP A 177 7.27 11.82 -16.68
N LEU A 178 7.45 11.28 -15.47
CA LEU A 178 6.37 10.56 -14.76
C LEU A 178 5.26 11.54 -14.31
N GLU A 179 5.64 12.74 -13.85
CA GLU A 179 4.71 13.80 -13.53
C GLU A 179 3.91 14.23 -14.77
N LYS A 180 4.57 14.42 -15.92
CA LYS A 180 3.91 14.70 -17.19
C LYS A 180 2.91 13.63 -17.62
N MET A 181 3.21 12.35 -17.39
CA MET A 181 2.25 11.28 -17.67
C MET A 181 0.96 11.46 -16.86
N VAL A 182 1.06 11.82 -15.58
CA VAL A 182 -0.11 12.08 -14.73
C VAL A 182 -0.89 13.32 -15.23
N GLU A 183 -0.20 14.40 -15.57
CA GLU A 183 -0.81 15.62 -16.13
C GLU A 183 -1.57 15.34 -17.43
N GLN A 184 -1.06 14.44 -18.28
CA GLN A 184 -1.69 14.01 -19.52
C GLN A 184 -2.79 12.96 -19.33
N ASN A 185 -3.11 12.60 -18.10
CA ASN A 185 -4.06 11.54 -17.76
C ASN A 185 -3.68 10.16 -18.34
N TRP A 186 -2.37 9.89 -18.47
CA TRP A 186 -1.84 8.57 -18.84
C TRP A 186 -1.60 7.75 -17.57
N LEU A 187 -2.69 7.21 -17.03
CA LEU A 187 -2.70 6.60 -15.71
C LEU A 187 -2.68 5.07 -15.73
N GLY A 188 -2.50 4.48 -16.89
CA GLY A 188 -2.48 3.04 -17.09
C GLY A 188 -3.80 2.48 -17.60
N ASP A 189 -4.13 1.25 -17.20
CA ASP A 189 -5.30 0.51 -17.72
C ASP A 189 -6.63 1.24 -17.57
N LYS A 190 -6.82 1.96 -16.50
CA LYS A 190 -8.05 2.70 -16.20
C LYS A 190 -8.35 3.85 -17.16
N THR A 191 -7.31 4.38 -17.81
CA THR A 191 -7.43 5.44 -18.84
C THR A 191 -7.15 4.94 -20.25
N GLY A 192 -6.79 3.64 -20.39
CA GLY A 192 -6.45 3.01 -21.68
C GLY A 192 -5.05 3.35 -22.19
N GLN A 193 -4.30 4.17 -21.45
CA GLN A 193 -2.92 4.52 -21.75
C GLN A 193 -2.14 4.79 -20.45
N GLY A 194 -0.92 4.30 -20.39
CA GLY A 194 0.08 4.53 -19.38
C GLY A 194 1.45 4.40 -19.98
N PHE A 195 2.31 3.54 -19.44
CA PHE A 195 3.54 3.11 -20.09
C PHE A 195 3.26 2.35 -21.39
N PHE A 196 2.14 1.64 -21.41
CA PHE A 196 1.63 0.95 -22.59
C PHE A 196 0.30 1.54 -23.03
N LYS A 197 0.06 1.48 -24.35
CA LYS A 197 -1.21 1.92 -24.95
C LYS A 197 -1.95 0.71 -25.51
N LYS A 198 -3.22 0.54 -25.14
CA LYS A 198 -4.10 -0.43 -25.78
C LYS A 198 -4.42 0.03 -27.20
N ILE A 199 -3.98 -0.72 -28.20
CA ILE A 199 -4.41 -0.56 -29.59
C ILE A 199 -5.60 -1.50 -29.76
N LYS A 200 -6.73 -0.95 -30.21
CA LYS A 200 -7.93 -1.73 -30.55
C LYS A 200 -7.76 -2.41 -31.90
#